data_1152f6e0360bb1cd449fd3521fde78af
#
_entry.id   1152f6e0360bb1cd449fd3521fde78af
#
_cell.length_a   1.000
_cell.length_b   1.000
_cell.length_c   1.000
_cell.angle_alpha   90.00
_cell.angle_beta   90.00
_cell.angle_gamma   90.00
#
_symmetry.space_group_name_H-M   'P 1'
#
loop_
_entity.id
_entity.type
_entity.pdbx_description
1 polymer ?
#
loop_
_entity_poly.entity_id
_entity_poly.type
_entity_poly.pdbx_seq_one_letter_code
_entity_poly.pdbx_strand_id
1 'polypeptide(L)'
;MRVLPVRKVAFVSPLWTALVHRLVRGALSYADTESHAIVRDFRVPRDMRCSSAPSDVLTQLRTWNPDGVLSYLENQELEKLLGLLPRPCPVVSMSAVQLRPGVAVVSGSFAAQVEAVVRHFRQQGVRSLALLLLESEQEMETTAADVFKRIARPAHPAQATFVEVVDPALLDDPDAPVTPAPRRLAAWFRNLPRPTGVFCPQAGGGGYVIRLCHALGLRVPQDVAVIGADDADFSLASNPTLTSVIPVGEQIGFEAMRILDQMMAGQAGPKDRVRLGAVDLHVRDSTGLQRAQICDIAAAVGYISQRACGGLSVAQVLKATQQVSSKTFHTHFKAATGQTPGEAIRRRQFEEARRLLAETELSVTLVAEKSGFGSGSDFARRFRAMEGRSPSEYRLQACRRGPVSTGKT
;
A
#
# COMPACT_ATOMS: atom_id res chain seq x y z
N MET A 1 -11.34 -21.04 48.96
CA MET A 1 -10.98 -20.75 47.54
C MET A 1 -9.53 -21.23 47.35
N ARG A 2 -9.29 -22.27 46.56
CA ARG A 2 -7.93 -22.60 46.11
C ARG A 2 -7.48 -21.55 45.13
N VAL A 3 -6.51 -20.70 45.49
CA VAL A 3 -5.86 -19.81 44.57
C VAL A 3 -5.15 -20.71 43.53
N LEU A 4 -5.66 -20.74 42.31
CA LEU A 4 -4.97 -21.44 41.22
C LEU A 4 -3.61 -20.77 41.02
N PRO A 5 -2.52 -21.54 40.87
CA PRO A 5 -1.20 -20.94 40.61
C PRO A 5 -1.26 -20.15 39.29
N VAL A 6 -0.78 -18.90 39.34
CA VAL A 6 -0.70 -18.03 38.18
C VAL A 6 0.29 -18.65 37.17
N ARG A 7 -0.18 -18.97 35.97
CA ARG A 7 0.63 -19.57 34.92
C ARG A 7 1.56 -18.54 34.27
N LYS A 8 2.79 -18.94 33.96
CA LYS A 8 3.79 -18.10 33.32
C LYS A 8 3.90 -18.45 31.84
N VAL A 9 3.62 -17.51 30.97
CA VAL A 9 3.69 -17.69 29.52
C VAL A 9 4.79 -16.80 28.94
N ALA A 10 5.76 -17.41 28.26
CA ALA A 10 6.76 -16.68 27.50
C ALA A 10 6.26 -16.42 26.08
N PHE A 11 6.24 -15.15 25.67
CA PHE A 11 6.07 -14.75 24.29
C PHE A 11 7.45 -14.52 23.67
N VAL A 12 7.83 -15.31 22.65
CA VAL A 12 9.18 -15.27 22.07
C VAL A 12 9.11 -14.87 20.59
N SER A 13 9.78 -13.77 20.24
CA SER A 13 9.82 -13.26 18.88
C SER A 13 11.18 -12.62 18.54
N PRO A 14 11.58 -12.59 17.23
CA PRO A 14 12.87 -12.02 16.84
C PRO A 14 12.84 -10.50 16.71
N LEU A 15 11.68 -9.89 16.48
CA LEU A 15 11.51 -8.47 16.19
C LEU A 15 10.18 -7.94 16.69
N TRP A 16 10.12 -6.62 16.88
CA TRP A 16 8.87 -5.87 17.02
C TRP A 16 8.42 -5.37 15.65
N THR A 17 7.48 -6.08 15.04
CA THR A 17 6.73 -5.62 13.89
C THR A 17 5.31 -5.23 14.33
N ALA A 18 4.59 -4.49 13.50
CA ALA A 18 3.19 -4.16 13.75
C ALA A 18 2.34 -5.44 13.95
N LEU A 19 2.65 -6.52 13.23
CA LEU A 19 2.01 -7.81 13.41
C LEU A 19 2.29 -8.41 14.79
N VAL A 20 3.54 -8.41 15.24
CA VAL A 20 3.93 -8.94 16.56
C VAL A 20 3.22 -8.19 17.67
N HIS A 21 3.12 -6.85 17.60
CA HIS A 21 2.33 -6.07 18.56
C HIS A 21 0.86 -6.53 18.64
N ARG A 22 0.24 -6.80 17.49
CA ARG A 22 -1.15 -7.30 17.44
C ARG A 22 -1.26 -8.71 18.02
N LEU A 23 -0.30 -9.60 17.72
CA LEU A 23 -0.24 -10.95 18.31
C LEU A 23 -0.17 -10.88 19.84
N VAL A 24 0.73 -10.04 20.37
CA VAL A 24 0.87 -9.84 21.82
C VAL A 24 -0.42 -9.30 22.43
N ARG A 25 -1.04 -8.28 21.81
CA ARG A 25 -2.32 -7.72 22.30
C ARG A 25 -3.42 -8.77 22.35
N GLY A 26 -3.54 -9.61 21.33
CA GLY A 26 -4.50 -10.72 21.33
C GLY A 26 -4.25 -11.71 22.44
N ALA A 27 -2.99 -12.12 22.65
CA ALA A 27 -2.59 -13.02 23.73
C ALA A 27 -2.86 -12.44 25.13
N LEU A 28 -2.54 -11.16 25.32
CA LEU A 28 -2.83 -10.44 26.57
C LEU A 28 -4.34 -10.31 26.81
N SER A 29 -5.12 -10.02 25.79
CA SER A 29 -6.59 -9.93 25.90
C SER A 29 -7.18 -11.25 26.42
N TYR A 30 -6.76 -12.40 25.90
CA TYR A 30 -7.17 -13.70 26.44
C TYR A 30 -6.67 -13.91 27.86
N ALA A 31 -5.40 -13.61 28.13
CA ALA A 31 -4.81 -13.79 29.45
C ALA A 31 -5.55 -13.03 30.53
N ASP A 32 -5.95 -11.77 30.25
CA ASP A 32 -6.64 -10.90 31.19
C ASP A 32 -8.11 -11.32 31.43
N THR A 33 -8.79 -11.82 30.39
CA THR A 33 -10.23 -12.11 30.48
C THR A 33 -10.54 -13.55 30.91
N GLU A 34 -9.73 -14.52 30.49
CA GLU A 34 -10.08 -15.93 30.58
C GLU A 34 -9.14 -16.76 31.47
N SER A 35 -7.83 -16.46 31.48
CA SER A 35 -6.85 -17.37 32.13
C SER A 35 -6.07 -16.75 33.29
N HIS A 36 -6.01 -15.44 33.40
CA HIS A 36 -5.18 -14.68 34.38
C HIS A 36 -3.69 -15.09 34.37
N ALA A 37 -3.19 -15.50 33.21
CA ALA A 37 -1.78 -15.86 33.06
C ALA A 37 -0.89 -14.60 32.97
N ILE A 38 0.36 -14.71 33.45
CA ILE A 38 1.35 -13.65 33.25
C ILE A 38 2.06 -13.94 31.92
N VAL A 39 1.88 -13.07 30.95
CA VAL A 39 2.59 -13.11 29.66
C VAL A 39 3.81 -12.19 29.73
N ARG A 40 5.00 -12.72 29.48
CA ARG A 40 6.24 -11.95 29.41
C ARG A 40 6.87 -12.06 28.03
N ASP A 41 7.27 -10.92 27.47
CA ASP A 41 7.92 -10.82 26.17
C ASP A 41 9.43 -11.09 26.28
N PHE A 42 9.94 -11.94 25.38
CA PHE A 42 11.35 -12.29 25.23
C PHE A 42 11.76 -12.05 23.77
N ARG A 43 12.60 -11.06 23.56
CA ARG A 43 13.09 -10.70 22.23
C ARG A 43 14.40 -11.37 21.95
N VAL A 44 14.41 -12.22 20.93
CA VAL A 44 15.62 -12.89 20.47
C VAL A 44 16.16 -12.20 19.22
N PRO A 45 17.47 -11.99 19.09
CA PRO A 45 18.06 -11.43 17.87
C PRO A 45 17.78 -12.29 16.65
N ARG A 46 17.66 -11.65 15.46
CA ARG A 46 17.46 -12.36 14.19
C ARG A 46 18.53 -13.38 13.86
N ASP A 47 19.76 -13.14 14.29
CA ASP A 47 20.88 -14.06 14.03
C ASP A 47 21.08 -15.11 15.13
N MET A 48 19.99 -15.59 15.77
CA MET A 48 20.05 -16.89 16.45
C MET A 48 20.62 -18.00 15.55
N ARG A 49 20.78 -17.75 14.27
CA ARG A 49 21.51 -18.60 13.30
C ARG A 49 23.00 -18.66 13.62
N CYS A 50 23.60 -17.57 14.09
CA CYS A 50 24.97 -17.52 14.55
C CYS A 50 25.03 -17.88 16.05
N SER A 51 25.97 -18.73 16.45
CA SER A 51 26.09 -19.41 17.77
C SER A 51 26.22 -18.50 19.02
N SER A 52 26.09 -17.20 18.88
CA SER A 52 26.21 -16.21 19.94
C SER A 52 24.91 -15.43 20.19
N ALA A 53 23.76 -16.14 20.31
CA ALA A 53 22.59 -15.47 20.87
C ALA A 53 22.98 -14.81 22.20
N PRO A 54 22.57 -13.56 22.48
CA PRO A 54 22.91 -12.93 23.73
C PRO A 54 22.53 -13.86 24.88
N SER A 55 23.52 -14.28 25.62
CA SER A 55 23.39 -15.19 26.78
C SER A 55 22.29 -14.73 27.74
N ASP A 56 22.01 -13.45 27.77
CA ASP A 56 21.08 -12.81 28.69
C ASP A 56 19.60 -13.16 28.43
N VAL A 57 19.10 -13.16 27.18
CA VAL A 57 17.69 -13.47 26.93
C VAL A 57 17.38 -14.93 27.19
N LEU A 58 18.28 -15.81 26.79
CA LEU A 58 18.14 -17.25 27.04
C LEU A 58 18.29 -17.58 28.53
N THR A 59 19.21 -16.92 29.22
CA THR A 59 19.35 -17.00 30.67
C THR A 59 18.10 -16.48 31.39
N GLN A 60 17.55 -15.36 30.96
CA GLN A 60 16.29 -14.82 31.47
C GLN A 60 15.11 -15.78 31.25
N LEU A 61 14.99 -16.37 30.05
CA LEU A 61 13.95 -17.34 29.74
C LEU A 61 14.07 -18.60 30.62
N ARG A 62 15.27 -19.12 30.80
CA ARG A 62 15.56 -20.26 31.71
C ARG A 62 15.21 -19.94 33.16
N THR A 63 15.60 -18.76 33.64
CA THR A 63 15.31 -18.32 35.01
C THR A 63 13.81 -18.08 35.20
N TRP A 64 13.13 -17.55 34.19
CA TRP A 64 11.69 -17.33 34.19
C TRP A 64 10.92 -18.64 34.30
N ASN A 65 11.43 -19.72 33.72
CA ASN A 65 10.88 -21.07 33.74
C ASN A 65 9.39 -21.08 33.39
N PRO A 66 9.02 -20.83 32.13
CA PRO A 66 7.63 -20.69 31.69
C PRO A 66 6.87 -22.02 31.80
N ASP A 67 5.56 -21.93 32.00
CA ASP A 67 4.62 -23.06 31.95
C ASP A 67 4.18 -23.35 30.52
N GLY A 68 4.29 -22.36 29.63
CA GLY A 68 4.02 -22.48 28.20
C GLY A 68 4.68 -21.38 27.39
N VAL A 69 4.82 -21.59 26.07
CA VAL A 69 5.49 -20.67 25.15
C VAL A 69 4.59 -20.33 23.97
N LEU A 70 4.40 -19.05 23.71
CA LEU A 70 3.92 -18.49 22.45
C LEU A 70 5.13 -18.08 21.62
N SER A 71 5.26 -18.59 20.40
CA SER A 71 6.42 -18.38 19.55
C SER A 71 6.03 -17.75 18.21
N TYR A 72 6.79 -16.72 17.78
CA TYR A 72 6.76 -16.18 16.42
C TYR A 72 8.15 -16.31 15.80
N LEU A 73 8.70 -17.53 15.82
CA LEU A 73 10.02 -17.89 15.30
C LEU A 73 9.87 -18.80 14.07
N GLU A 74 10.87 -18.82 13.21
CA GLU A 74 10.97 -19.77 12.09
C GLU A 74 11.45 -21.15 12.59
N ASN A 75 11.42 -22.15 11.69
CA ASN A 75 11.69 -23.55 12.07
C ASN A 75 13.01 -23.75 12.83
N GLN A 76 14.13 -23.23 12.29
CA GLN A 76 15.46 -23.42 12.89
C GLN A 76 15.60 -22.69 14.23
N GLU A 77 15.05 -21.49 14.34
CA GLU A 77 15.06 -20.70 15.57
C GLU A 77 14.20 -21.37 16.65
N LEU A 78 13.03 -21.90 16.25
CA LEU A 78 12.14 -22.63 17.14
C LEU A 78 12.80 -23.92 17.66
N GLU A 79 13.52 -24.67 16.83
CA GLU A 79 14.30 -25.84 17.25
C GLU A 79 15.32 -25.48 18.33
N LYS A 80 16.10 -24.43 18.11
CA LYS A 80 17.07 -23.96 19.09
C LYS A 80 16.40 -23.55 20.40
N LEU A 81 15.27 -22.85 20.32
CA LEU A 81 14.49 -22.45 21.49
C LEU A 81 14.05 -23.68 22.29
N LEU A 82 13.46 -24.69 21.62
CA LEU A 82 12.97 -25.90 22.27
C LEU A 82 14.10 -26.65 23.01
N GLY A 83 15.30 -26.71 22.42
CA GLY A 83 16.49 -27.31 23.05
C GLY A 83 17.05 -26.53 24.27
N LEU A 84 16.63 -25.26 24.41
CA LEU A 84 17.09 -24.37 25.48
C LEU A 84 16.10 -24.28 26.67
N LEU A 85 14.87 -24.76 26.50
CA LEU A 85 13.88 -24.74 27.59
C LEU A 85 14.32 -25.60 28.76
N PRO A 86 14.17 -25.13 30.02
CA PRO A 86 14.64 -25.84 31.21
C PRO A 86 13.84 -27.12 31.47
N ARG A 87 12.64 -27.21 30.93
CA ARG A 87 11.76 -28.38 30.97
C ARG A 87 10.84 -28.37 29.73
N PRO A 88 10.39 -29.54 29.27
CA PRO A 88 9.37 -29.62 28.27
C PRO A 88 8.09 -28.87 28.72
N CYS A 89 7.60 -27.96 27.92
CA CYS A 89 6.32 -27.28 28.15
C CYS A 89 5.55 -27.14 26.82
N PRO A 90 4.23 -26.96 26.85
CA PRO A 90 3.44 -26.70 25.64
C PRO A 90 3.94 -25.49 24.89
N VAL A 91 3.95 -25.61 23.56
CA VAL A 91 4.34 -24.52 22.66
C VAL A 91 3.28 -24.30 21.59
N VAL A 92 2.92 -23.04 21.37
CA VAL A 92 2.10 -22.65 20.24
C VAL A 92 2.86 -21.67 19.36
N SER A 93 3.11 -22.07 18.11
CA SER A 93 3.74 -21.21 17.13
C SER A 93 2.67 -20.43 16.36
N MET A 94 2.90 -19.13 16.18
CA MET A 94 2.08 -18.23 15.36
C MET A 94 2.73 -17.95 14.00
N SER A 95 3.87 -18.57 13.73
CA SER A 95 4.55 -18.55 12.43
C SER A 95 4.19 -19.79 11.59
N ALA A 96 4.52 -19.75 10.29
CA ALA A 96 4.24 -20.87 9.37
C ALA A 96 5.31 -21.97 9.47
N VAL A 97 5.57 -22.46 10.69
CA VAL A 97 6.55 -23.55 10.94
C VAL A 97 5.98 -24.92 10.56
N GLN A 98 6.86 -25.92 10.43
CA GLN A 98 6.45 -27.31 10.23
C GLN A 98 5.71 -27.87 11.46
N LEU A 99 4.68 -28.68 11.20
CA LEU A 99 3.97 -29.39 12.26
C LEU A 99 4.90 -30.42 12.91
N ARG A 100 4.89 -30.47 14.25
CA ARG A 100 5.68 -31.41 15.04
C ARG A 100 4.98 -31.79 16.34
N PRO A 101 5.28 -32.95 16.94
CA PRO A 101 4.72 -33.30 18.21
C PRO A 101 5.01 -32.26 19.30
N GLY A 102 4.02 -31.91 20.09
CA GLY A 102 4.13 -30.94 21.19
C GLY A 102 4.12 -29.48 20.81
N VAL A 103 4.03 -29.16 19.51
CA VAL A 103 3.91 -27.78 19.01
C VAL A 103 2.60 -27.64 18.23
N ALA A 104 1.69 -26.82 18.73
CA ALA A 104 0.51 -26.38 17.96
C ALA A 104 0.86 -25.17 17.07
N VAL A 105 0.15 -25.03 15.96
CA VAL A 105 0.39 -23.93 15.00
C VAL A 105 -0.90 -23.19 14.74
N VAL A 106 -0.89 -21.87 14.99
CA VAL A 106 -1.96 -20.93 14.70
C VAL A 106 -1.43 -19.83 13.79
N SER A 107 -1.98 -19.67 12.62
CA SER A 107 -1.47 -18.67 11.66
C SER A 107 -2.57 -18.03 10.83
N GLY A 108 -2.27 -16.92 10.17
CA GLY A 108 -3.13 -16.37 9.13
C GLY A 108 -3.16 -17.26 7.88
N SER A 109 -4.26 -17.23 7.16
CA SER A 109 -4.39 -17.92 5.88
C SER A 109 -3.76 -17.13 4.75
N PHE A 110 -2.66 -17.62 4.18
CA PHE A 110 -2.06 -17.01 2.98
C PHE A 110 -3.04 -17.01 1.79
N ALA A 111 -3.84 -18.07 1.65
CA ALA A 111 -4.88 -18.12 0.61
C ALA A 111 -5.89 -16.97 0.74
N ALA A 112 -6.35 -16.67 1.96
CA ALA A 112 -7.25 -15.54 2.20
C ALA A 112 -6.59 -14.18 1.90
N GLN A 113 -5.30 -14.02 2.20
CA GLN A 113 -4.55 -12.82 1.81
C GLN A 113 -4.50 -12.67 0.28
N VAL A 114 -4.14 -13.74 -0.43
CA VAL A 114 -4.11 -13.74 -1.90
C VAL A 114 -5.48 -13.45 -2.49
N GLU A 115 -6.55 -14.02 -1.96
CA GLU A 115 -7.93 -13.75 -2.40
C GLU A 115 -8.30 -12.27 -2.23
N ALA A 116 -7.97 -11.65 -1.11
CA ALA A 116 -8.21 -10.23 -0.86
C ALA A 116 -7.41 -9.35 -1.84
N VAL A 117 -6.14 -9.66 -2.03
CA VAL A 117 -5.22 -8.96 -2.96
C VAL A 117 -5.71 -9.06 -4.41
N VAL A 118 -6.02 -10.27 -4.88
CA VAL A 118 -6.49 -10.52 -6.25
C VAL A 118 -7.83 -9.81 -6.50
N ARG A 119 -8.75 -9.87 -5.54
CA ARG A 119 -10.03 -9.16 -5.61
C ARG A 119 -9.81 -7.66 -5.73
N HIS A 120 -8.95 -7.09 -4.91
CA HIS A 120 -8.65 -5.65 -4.94
C HIS A 120 -8.01 -5.23 -6.26
N PHE A 121 -6.97 -5.92 -6.75
CA PHE A 121 -6.36 -5.61 -8.03
C PHE A 121 -7.36 -5.67 -9.19
N ARG A 122 -8.22 -6.68 -9.21
CA ARG A 122 -9.27 -6.79 -10.24
C ARG A 122 -10.29 -5.65 -10.18
N GLN A 123 -10.68 -5.22 -8.97
CA GLN A 123 -11.55 -4.04 -8.78
C GLN A 123 -10.90 -2.75 -9.27
N GLN A 124 -9.57 -2.63 -9.16
CA GLN A 124 -8.80 -1.51 -9.70
C GLN A 124 -8.56 -1.61 -11.23
N GLY A 125 -9.07 -2.64 -11.90
CA GLY A 125 -8.88 -2.85 -13.35
C GLY A 125 -7.52 -3.42 -13.75
N VAL A 126 -6.72 -3.88 -12.78
CA VAL A 126 -5.43 -4.53 -13.03
C VAL A 126 -5.69 -5.92 -13.60
N ARG A 127 -5.08 -6.23 -14.75
CA ARG A 127 -5.29 -7.50 -15.47
C ARG A 127 -4.18 -8.51 -15.27
N SER A 128 -2.95 -8.05 -15.16
CA SER A 128 -1.77 -8.89 -14.92
C SER A 128 -1.38 -8.84 -13.45
N LEU A 129 -1.11 -9.99 -12.86
CA LEU A 129 -0.80 -10.14 -11.44
C LEU A 129 0.56 -10.79 -11.26
N ALA A 130 1.33 -10.32 -10.31
CA ALA A 130 2.65 -10.82 -10.00
C ALA A 130 2.83 -11.03 -8.50
N LEU A 131 3.53 -12.07 -8.12
CA LEU A 131 3.97 -12.37 -6.77
C LEU A 131 5.49 -12.22 -6.73
N LEU A 132 5.99 -11.41 -5.82
CA LEU A 132 7.41 -11.32 -5.50
C LEU A 132 7.64 -11.95 -4.13
N LEU A 133 8.37 -13.06 -4.12
CA LEU A 133 8.75 -13.78 -2.89
C LEU A 133 10.21 -13.52 -2.57
N LEU A 134 10.54 -13.47 -1.29
CA LEU A 134 11.92 -13.60 -0.85
C LEU A 134 12.28 -15.08 -0.77
N GLU A 135 13.50 -15.41 -1.13
CA GLU A 135 14.06 -16.73 -0.95
C GLU A 135 14.06 -17.07 0.53
N SER A 136 13.20 -17.98 0.94
CA SER A 136 13.13 -18.57 2.26
C SER A 136 13.16 -20.09 2.10
N GLU A 137 13.20 -20.87 3.15
CA GLU A 137 13.28 -22.34 3.05
C GLU A 137 12.32 -22.91 1.99
N GLN A 138 12.87 -23.57 0.98
CA GLN A 138 12.29 -23.97 -0.32
C GLN A 138 10.87 -24.55 -0.29
N GLU A 139 10.46 -25.24 0.76
CA GLU A 139 9.11 -25.86 0.85
C GLU A 139 7.97 -24.83 0.94
N MET A 140 8.23 -23.69 1.56
CA MET A 140 7.20 -22.65 1.75
C MET A 140 7.00 -21.82 0.48
N GLU A 141 8.06 -21.63 -0.31
CA GLU A 141 8.03 -20.89 -1.57
C GLU A 141 7.19 -21.57 -2.63
N THR A 142 7.41 -22.87 -2.81
CA THR A 142 6.64 -23.68 -3.79
C THR A 142 5.16 -23.62 -3.45
N THR A 143 4.81 -23.80 -2.17
CA THR A 143 3.41 -23.75 -1.72
C THR A 143 2.78 -22.35 -1.89
N ALA A 144 3.50 -21.27 -1.56
CA ALA A 144 3.02 -19.91 -1.72
C ALA A 144 2.81 -19.54 -3.20
N ALA A 145 3.77 -19.89 -4.05
CA ALA A 145 3.67 -19.68 -5.49
C ALA A 145 2.48 -20.45 -6.11
N ASP A 146 2.25 -21.69 -5.69
CA ASP A 146 1.16 -22.53 -6.19
C ASP A 146 -0.20 -22.01 -5.72
N VAL A 147 -0.33 -21.59 -4.46
CA VAL A 147 -1.54 -20.94 -3.94
C VAL A 147 -1.83 -19.67 -4.73
N PHE A 148 -0.82 -18.84 -4.96
CA PHE A 148 -0.99 -17.61 -5.74
C PHE A 148 -1.42 -17.91 -7.18
N LYS A 149 -0.72 -18.78 -7.89
CA LYS A 149 -1.05 -19.17 -9.28
C LYS A 149 -2.47 -19.74 -9.40
N ARG A 150 -2.90 -20.54 -8.43
CA ARG A 150 -4.24 -21.13 -8.40
C ARG A 150 -5.33 -20.04 -8.23
N ILE A 151 -5.15 -19.10 -7.29
CA ILE A 151 -6.15 -18.06 -6.96
C ILE A 151 -6.11 -16.93 -8.00
N ALA A 152 -4.91 -16.51 -8.42
CA ALA A 152 -4.71 -15.46 -9.40
C ALA A 152 -4.94 -15.92 -10.84
N ARG A 153 -5.37 -17.18 -11.05
CA ARG A 153 -5.57 -17.78 -12.36
C ARG A 153 -6.27 -16.81 -13.33
N PRO A 154 -5.70 -16.60 -14.53
CA PRO A 154 -6.30 -15.73 -15.52
C PRO A 154 -7.71 -16.19 -15.91
N ALA A 155 -8.66 -15.26 -15.89
CA ALA A 155 -10.03 -15.52 -16.35
C ALA A 155 -10.18 -15.23 -17.87
N HIS A 156 -9.16 -14.59 -18.49
CA HIS A 156 -9.17 -14.18 -19.90
C HIS A 156 -7.75 -14.30 -20.47
N PRO A 157 -7.57 -14.63 -21.77
CA PRO A 157 -6.25 -14.79 -22.41
C PRO A 157 -5.34 -13.55 -22.34
N ALA A 158 -5.92 -12.35 -22.20
CA ALA A 158 -5.16 -11.10 -22.03
C ALA A 158 -4.63 -10.86 -20.61
N GLN A 159 -4.88 -11.79 -19.68
CA GLN A 159 -4.40 -11.74 -18.31
C GLN A 159 -3.19 -12.66 -18.14
N ALA A 160 -2.26 -12.29 -17.28
CA ALA A 160 -1.09 -13.10 -17.00
C ALA A 160 -0.78 -13.12 -15.49
N THR A 161 -0.18 -14.21 -15.06
CA THR A 161 0.27 -14.40 -13.67
C THR A 161 1.76 -14.71 -13.67
N PHE A 162 2.52 -13.95 -12.89
CA PHE A 162 3.97 -14.04 -12.77
C PHE A 162 4.39 -14.35 -11.35
N VAL A 163 5.50 -15.04 -11.17
CA VAL A 163 6.13 -15.26 -9.86
C VAL A 163 7.63 -15.07 -10.02
N GLU A 164 8.23 -14.31 -9.13
CA GLU A 164 9.68 -14.14 -9.03
C GLU A 164 10.12 -14.33 -7.60
N VAL A 165 11.27 -14.96 -7.41
CA VAL A 165 11.89 -15.21 -6.10
C VAL A 165 13.21 -14.47 -6.04
N VAL A 166 13.46 -13.75 -4.96
CA VAL A 166 14.62 -12.89 -4.80
C VAL A 166 15.32 -13.14 -3.47
N ASP A 167 16.61 -12.84 -3.43
CA ASP A 167 17.45 -12.97 -2.25
C ASP A 167 16.93 -12.08 -1.09
N PRO A 168 16.73 -12.64 0.13
CA PRO A 168 16.32 -11.87 1.32
C PRO A 168 17.27 -10.72 1.67
N ALA A 169 18.57 -10.84 1.39
CA ALA A 169 19.55 -9.79 1.62
C ALA A 169 19.19 -8.44 0.97
N LEU A 170 18.33 -8.45 -0.05
CA LEU A 170 17.80 -7.22 -0.66
C LEU A 170 16.91 -6.39 0.27
N LEU A 171 16.38 -6.98 1.35
CA LEU A 171 15.51 -6.31 2.31
C LEU A 171 16.15 -6.11 3.69
N ASP A 172 17.38 -6.59 3.91
CA ASP A 172 18.04 -6.55 5.23
C ASP A 172 18.30 -5.11 5.68
N ASP A 173 18.48 -4.19 4.73
CA ASP A 173 18.60 -2.76 4.99
C ASP A 173 17.49 -2.00 4.25
N PRO A 174 16.46 -1.52 4.95
CA PRO A 174 15.37 -0.76 4.36
C PRO A 174 15.84 0.58 3.74
N ASP A 175 17.01 1.09 4.15
CA ASP A 175 17.60 2.32 3.65
C ASP A 175 18.66 2.06 2.58
N ALA A 176 18.99 0.78 2.30
CA ALA A 176 19.97 0.43 1.28
C ALA A 176 19.58 1.02 -0.09
N PRO A 177 20.56 1.57 -0.83
CA PRO A 177 20.31 2.07 -2.16
C PRO A 177 19.87 0.95 -3.10
N VAL A 178 18.72 1.14 -3.77
CA VAL A 178 18.17 0.17 -4.75
C VAL A 178 18.92 0.22 -6.08
N THR A 179 19.94 1.04 -6.17
CA THR A 179 20.81 1.21 -7.36
C THR A 179 22.26 0.86 -7.05
N PRO A 180 22.90 0.02 -7.87
CA PRO A 180 22.34 -0.60 -9.08
C PRO A 180 21.37 -1.73 -8.75
N ALA A 181 20.18 -1.66 -9.37
CA ALA A 181 19.18 -2.73 -9.20
C ALA A 181 19.71 -4.08 -9.68
N PRO A 182 19.41 -5.20 -9.00
CA PRO A 182 19.81 -6.53 -9.46
C PRO A 182 19.35 -6.74 -10.91
N ARG A 183 20.28 -7.07 -11.82
CA ARG A 183 20.03 -7.11 -13.28
C ARG A 183 18.83 -8.00 -13.64
N ARG A 184 18.72 -9.18 -13.01
CA ARG A 184 17.62 -10.13 -13.21
C ARG A 184 16.28 -9.50 -12.82
N LEU A 185 16.20 -8.94 -11.63
CA LEU A 185 14.97 -8.33 -11.10
C LEU A 185 14.55 -7.08 -11.90
N ALA A 186 15.52 -6.25 -12.28
CA ALA A 186 15.27 -5.08 -13.14
C ALA A 186 14.72 -5.50 -14.52
N ALA A 187 15.26 -6.56 -15.11
CA ALA A 187 14.77 -7.12 -16.38
C ALA A 187 13.34 -7.68 -16.22
N TRP A 188 13.07 -8.39 -15.12
CA TRP A 188 11.75 -8.91 -14.83
C TRP A 188 10.70 -7.78 -14.75
N PHE A 189 10.95 -6.73 -13.97
CA PHE A 189 10.04 -5.59 -13.88
C PHE A 189 9.81 -4.86 -15.20
N ARG A 190 10.85 -4.73 -16.06
CA ARG A 190 10.71 -4.09 -17.39
C ARG A 190 9.83 -4.90 -18.33
N ASN A 191 9.85 -6.22 -18.22
CA ASN A 191 9.11 -7.14 -19.09
C ASN A 191 7.68 -7.43 -18.63
N LEU A 192 7.27 -7.00 -17.44
CA LEU A 192 5.90 -7.15 -16.99
C LEU A 192 4.94 -6.34 -17.87
N PRO A 193 3.79 -6.91 -18.27
CA PRO A 193 2.71 -6.13 -18.92
C PRO A 193 2.24 -4.98 -18.03
N ARG A 194 1.68 -3.94 -18.64
CA ARG A 194 1.23 -2.77 -17.89
C ARG A 194 -0.26 -2.50 -18.03
N PRO A 195 -0.97 -2.17 -16.95
CA PRO A 195 -0.53 -2.22 -15.54
C PRO A 195 -0.44 -3.63 -14.99
N THR A 196 0.57 -3.92 -14.14
CA THR A 196 0.67 -5.17 -13.37
C THR A 196 0.53 -4.88 -11.88
N GLY A 197 -0.27 -5.70 -11.18
CA GLY A 197 -0.34 -5.70 -9.72
C GLY A 197 0.70 -6.63 -9.12
N VAL A 198 1.59 -6.11 -8.30
CA VAL A 198 2.64 -6.86 -7.60
C VAL A 198 2.28 -7.01 -6.15
N PHE A 199 2.22 -8.25 -5.68
CA PHE A 199 2.04 -8.58 -4.26
C PHE A 199 3.37 -9.04 -3.66
N CYS A 200 3.75 -8.45 -2.53
CA CYS A 200 4.92 -8.81 -1.74
C CYS A 200 4.46 -9.22 -0.35
N PRO A 201 4.36 -10.52 -0.03
CA PRO A 201 3.82 -10.99 1.25
C PRO A 201 4.79 -10.85 2.41
N GLN A 202 6.05 -10.51 2.18
CA GLN A 202 7.03 -10.30 3.22
C GLN A 202 7.09 -8.84 3.68
N ALA A 203 7.33 -8.63 4.97
CA ALA A 203 7.51 -7.31 5.56
C ALA A 203 8.67 -6.56 4.87
N GLY A 204 8.47 -5.28 4.56
CA GLY A 204 9.45 -4.46 3.85
C GLY A 204 9.46 -4.62 2.33
N GLY A 205 9.00 -5.77 1.78
CA GLY A 205 9.06 -6.06 0.34
C GLY A 205 8.28 -5.07 -0.52
N GLY A 206 7.11 -4.64 -0.09
CA GLY A 206 6.31 -3.66 -0.82
C GLY A 206 7.01 -2.30 -0.96
N GLY A 207 7.62 -1.82 0.11
CA GLY A 207 8.40 -0.57 0.10
C GLY A 207 9.65 -0.67 -0.81
N TYR A 208 10.34 -1.80 -0.76
CA TYR A 208 11.45 -2.08 -1.67
C TYR A 208 11.01 -2.02 -3.15
N VAL A 209 9.88 -2.66 -3.49
CA VAL A 209 9.34 -2.64 -4.87
C VAL A 209 9.00 -1.22 -5.31
N ILE A 210 8.42 -0.38 -4.46
CA ILE A 210 8.14 1.01 -4.81
C ILE A 210 9.45 1.76 -5.16
N ARG A 211 10.49 1.65 -4.30
CA ARG A 211 11.79 2.28 -4.57
C ARG A 211 12.43 1.73 -5.84
N LEU A 212 12.35 0.42 -6.07
CA LEU A 212 12.87 -0.21 -7.28
C LEU A 212 12.14 0.29 -8.54
N CYS A 213 10.81 0.39 -8.50
CA CYS A 213 10.02 0.97 -9.59
C CYS A 213 10.50 2.38 -9.93
N HIS A 214 10.68 3.24 -8.93
CA HIS A 214 11.21 4.60 -9.13
C HIS A 214 12.61 4.60 -9.77
N ALA A 215 13.52 3.75 -9.29
CA ALA A 215 14.87 3.63 -9.86
C ALA A 215 14.85 3.13 -11.32
N LEU A 216 13.83 2.38 -11.70
CA LEU A 216 13.61 1.90 -13.07
C LEU A 216 12.79 2.86 -13.95
N GLY A 217 12.36 4.01 -13.42
CA GLY A 217 11.50 4.97 -14.11
C GLY A 217 10.05 4.48 -14.29
N LEU A 218 9.59 3.53 -13.47
CA LEU A 218 8.24 2.99 -13.46
C LEU A 218 7.35 3.76 -12.49
N ARG A 219 6.14 4.07 -12.93
CA ARG A 219 5.17 4.80 -12.12
C ARG A 219 4.36 3.84 -11.27
N VAL A 220 4.24 4.15 -9.99
CA VAL A 220 3.36 3.46 -9.05
C VAL A 220 2.20 4.40 -8.71
N PRO A 221 0.94 4.01 -8.93
CA PRO A 221 0.44 2.68 -9.35
C PRO A 221 0.23 2.49 -10.86
N GLN A 222 0.52 3.48 -11.73
CA GLN A 222 0.07 3.50 -13.13
C GLN A 222 0.69 2.37 -13.98
N ASP A 223 1.97 2.07 -13.80
CA ASP A 223 2.67 1.00 -14.49
C ASP A 223 2.71 -0.28 -13.65
N VAL A 224 2.93 -0.11 -12.34
CA VAL A 224 3.00 -1.19 -11.35
C VAL A 224 2.21 -0.78 -10.10
N ALA A 225 1.10 -1.45 -9.84
CA ALA A 225 0.38 -1.30 -8.59
C ALA A 225 0.96 -2.27 -7.54
N VAL A 226 1.21 -1.79 -6.31
CA VAL A 226 1.95 -2.57 -5.30
C VAL A 226 1.10 -2.79 -4.05
N ILE A 227 1.03 -4.05 -3.59
CA ILE A 227 0.49 -4.41 -2.28
C ILE A 227 1.59 -5.11 -1.49
N GLY A 228 1.83 -4.64 -0.26
CA GLY A 228 2.70 -5.30 0.70
C GLY A 228 1.92 -6.10 1.73
N ALA A 229 2.63 -6.84 2.57
CA ALA A 229 2.13 -7.37 3.82
C ALA A 229 2.70 -6.55 4.98
N ASP A 230 1.96 -6.58 6.09
CA ASP A 230 2.26 -5.80 7.29
C ASP A 230 2.01 -4.28 7.14
N ASP A 231 1.58 -3.66 8.22
CA ASP A 231 1.24 -2.23 8.29
C ASP A 231 2.26 -1.53 9.19
N ALA A 232 3.49 -1.52 8.75
CA ALA A 232 4.57 -0.84 9.47
C ALA A 232 4.63 0.64 9.11
N ASP A 233 5.27 1.46 9.95
CA ASP A 233 5.41 2.90 9.75
C ASP A 233 6.01 3.27 8.39
N PHE A 234 6.89 2.43 7.84
CA PHE A 234 7.44 2.63 6.50
C PHE A 234 6.42 2.43 5.36
N SER A 235 5.28 1.75 5.60
CA SER A 235 4.18 1.72 4.63
C SER A 235 3.55 3.10 4.45
N LEU A 236 3.52 3.91 5.51
CA LEU A 236 3.07 5.30 5.49
C LEU A 236 4.17 6.26 4.99
N ALA A 237 5.43 5.94 5.26
CA ALA A 237 6.58 6.74 4.84
C ALA A 237 6.96 6.54 3.36
N SER A 238 6.48 5.48 2.70
CA SER A 238 6.74 5.26 1.28
C SER A 238 6.00 6.29 0.41
N ASN A 239 6.54 6.59 -0.76
CA ASN A 239 5.93 7.47 -1.74
C ASN A 239 5.83 6.76 -3.10
N PRO A 240 4.61 6.42 -3.59
CA PRO A 240 3.31 6.59 -2.90
C PRO A 240 3.17 5.71 -1.65
N THR A 241 2.22 6.07 -0.76
CA THR A 241 1.93 5.29 0.44
C THR A 241 1.48 3.87 0.10
N LEU A 242 2.01 2.87 0.81
CA LEU A 242 1.85 1.46 0.46
C LEU A 242 0.51 0.89 0.94
N THR A 243 -0.29 0.36 0.01
CA THR A 243 -1.44 -0.51 0.31
C THR A 243 -0.93 -1.81 0.94
N SER A 244 -1.52 -2.21 2.06
CA SER A 244 -1.05 -3.37 2.83
C SER A 244 -2.17 -4.33 3.14
N VAL A 245 -1.93 -5.64 2.95
CA VAL A 245 -2.78 -6.71 3.43
C VAL A 245 -2.26 -7.20 4.79
N ILE A 246 -3.15 -7.25 5.77
CA ILE A 246 -2.77 -7.48 7.15
C ILE A 246 -3.52 -8.68 7.68
N PRO A 247 -2.84 -9.73 8.18
CA PRO A 247 -3.51 -10.79 8.90
C PRO A 247 -4.07 -10.25 10.23
N VAL A 248 -5.15 -10.87 10.70
CA VAL A 248 -5.80 -10.48 11.96
C VAL A 248 -4.98 -10.91 13.19
N GLY A 249 -3.88 -10.21 13.42
CA GLY A 249 -2.91 -10.56 14.45
C GLY A 249 -3.51 -10.70 15.85
N GLU A 250 -4.47 -9.85 16.24
CA GLU A 250 -5.11 -9.95 17.55
C GLU A 250 -5.90 -11.25 17.69
N GLN A 251 -6.65 -11.67 16.65
CA GLN A 251 -7.37 -12.94 16.67
C GLN A 251 -6.41 -14.14 16.68
N ILE A 252 -5.29 -14.05 15.96
CA ILE A 252 -4.26 -15.10 15.97
C ILE A 252 -3.67 -15.22 17.37
N GLY A 253 -3.28 -14.11 18.00
CA GLY A 253 -2.71 -14.09 19.35
C GLY A 253 -3.69 -14.61 20.40
N PHE A 254 -4.96 -14.19 20.33
CA PHE A 254 -6.03 -14.65 21.21
C PHE A 254 -6.23 -16.18 21.10
N GLU A 255 -6.37 -16.70 19.89
CA GLU A 255 -6.56 -18.13 19.63
C GLU A 255 -5.32 -18.95 20.02
N ALA A 256 -4.12 -18.44 19.77
CA ALA A 256 -2.88 -19.09 20.18
C ALA A 256 -2.79 -19.21 21.71
N MET A 257 -3.13 -18.15 22.43
CA MET A 257 -3.14 -18.17 23.89
C MET A 257 -4.22 -19.12 24.43
N ARG A 258 -5.40 -19.14 23.82
CA ARG A 258 -6.49 -20.05 24.18
C ARG A 258 -6.05 -21.54 24.05
N ILE A 259 -5.41 -21.88 22.94
CA ILE A 259 -4.89 -23.22 22.70
C ILE A 259 -3.78 -23.55 23.69
N LEU A 260 -2.86 -22.62 23.93
CA LEU A 260 -1.78 -22.82 24.90
C LEU A 260 -2.32 -23.07 26.31
N ASP A 261 -3.34 -22.31 26.72
CA ASP A 261 -3.96 -22.47 28.03
C ASP A 261 -4.60 -23.88 28.20
N GLN A 262 -5.30 -24.37 27.17
CA GLN A 262 -5.83 -25.73 27.14
C GLN A 262 -4.70 -26.78 27.21
N MET A 263 -3.61 -26.59 26.47
CA MET A 263 -2.47 -27.52 26.52
C MET A 263 -1.77 -27.49 27.88
N MET A 264 -1.65 -26.34 28.54
CA MET A 264 -1.14 -26.21 29.91
C MET A 264 -2.08 -26.87 30.94
N ALA A 265 -3.37 -26.98 30.62
CA ALA A 265 -4.34 -27.74 31.44
C ALA A 265 -4.33 -29.27 31.18
N GLY A 266 -3.41 -29.75 30.36
CA GLY A 266 -3.26 -31.18 30.04
C GLY A 266 -4.15 -31.68 28.89
N GLN A 267 -4.81 -30.79 28.19
CA GLN A 267 -5.55 -31.15 26.97
C GLN A 267 -4.60 -31.32 25.78
N ALA A 268 -4.93 -32.20 24.84
CA ALA A 268 -4.15 -32.36 23.63
C ALA A 268 -4.32 -31.10 22.75
N GLY A 269 -3.20 -30.60 22.21
CA GLY A 269 -3.26 -29.56 21.20
C GLY A 269 -3.89 -30.03 19.89
N PRO A 270 -4.29 -29.08 18.99
CA PRO A 270 -4.84 -29.43 17.69
C PRO A 270 -3.84 -30.28 16.88
N LYS A 271 -4.33 -31.30 16.18
CA LYS A 271 -3.53 -32.17 15.32
C LYS A 271 -3.08 -31.46 14.05
N ASP A 272 -3.89 -30.50 13.57
CA ASP A 272 -3.66 -29.74 12.35
C ASP A 272 -3.41 -28.26 12.64
N ARG A 273 -2.91 -27.55 11.65
CA ARG A 273 -2.78 -26.09 11.74
C ARG A 273 -4.13 -25.40 11.85
N VAL A 274 -4.26 -24.51 12.81
CA VAL A 274 -5.38 -23.57 12.87
C VAL A 274 -5.06 -22.37 11.99
N ARG A 275 -5.83 -22.18 10.90
CA ARG A 275 -5.68 -21.07 9.97
C ARG A 275 -6.86 -20.12 10.09
N LEU A 276 -6.57 -18.86 10.44
CA LEU A 276 -7.57 -17.81 10.47
C LEU A 276 -7.67 -17.13 9.11
N GLY A 277 -8.88 -17.17 8.52
CA GLY A 277 -9.13 -16.68 7.16
C GLY A 277 -9.40 -15.19 7.06
N ALA A 278 -9.61 -14.48 8.16
CA ALA A 278 -9.86 -13.06 8.13
C ALA A 278 -8.57 -12.28 7.81
N VAL A 279 -8.71 -11.24 7.00
CA VAL A 279 -7.61 -10.31 6.64
C VAL A 279 -8.18 -8.91 6.48
N ASP A 280 -7.41 -7.90 6.86
CA ASP A 280 -7.69 -6.51 6.60
C ASP A 280 -6.84 -6.02 5.41
N LEU A 281 -7.42 -5.19 4.56
CA LEU A 281 -6.73 -4.53 3.46
C LEU A 281 -6.79 -3.02 3.66
N HIS A 282 -5.65 -2.44 4.04
CA HIS A 282 -5.50 -0.99 4.18
C HIS A 282 -5.12 -0.39 2.82
N VAL A 283 -6.13 0.09 2.11
CA VAL A 283 -5.98 0.66 0.76
C VAL A 283 -5.36 2.05 0.85
N ARG A 284 -4.24 2.25 0.10
CA ARG A 284 -3.50 3.50 0.00
C ARG A 284 -3.14 3.82 -1.46
N ASP A 285 -2.21 4.73 -1.66
CA ASP A 285 -1.94 5.32 -2.98
C ASP A 285 -1.23 4.35 -3.95
N SER A 286 -0.49 3.35 -3.46
CA SER A 286 0.25 2.39 -4.30
C SER A 286 -0.63 1.45 -5.14
N THR A 287 -1.96 1.42 -4.87
CA THR A 287 -2.95 0.72 -5.69
C THR A 287 -4.11 1.62 -6.12
N GLY A 288 -4.10 2.89 -5.74
CA GLY A 288 -5.16 3.84 -5.99
C GLY A 288 -5.24 4.31 -7.45
N LEU A 289 -5.32 3.40 -8.45
CA LEU A 289 -5.38 3.74 -9.87
C LEU A 289 -6.49 4.74 -10.18
N GLN A 290 -7.66 4.59 -9.56
CA GLN A 290 -8.74 5.56 -9.70
C GLN A 290 -8.40 6.91 -9.03
N ARG A 291 -7.75 6.88 -7.86
CA ARG A 291 -7.28 8.08 -7.17
C ARG A 291 -6.14 8.78 -7.91
N ALA A 292 -5.21 8.02 -8.47
CA ALA A 292 -4.14 8.54 -9.31
C ALA A 292 -4.68 9.21 -10.58
N GLN A 293 -5.73 8.64 -11.19
CA GLN A 293 -6.44 9.28 -12.31
C GLN A 293 -7.14 10.58 -11.88
N ILE A 294 -7.71 10.64 -10.68
CA ILE A 294 -8.31 11.86 -10.12
C ILE A 294 -7.23 12.90 -9.79
N CYS A 295 -6.10 12.50 -9.23
CA CYS A 295 -4.95 13.39 -8.98
C CYS A 295 -4.37 13.96 -10.27
N ASP A 296 -4.27 13.16 -11.33
CA ASP A 296 -3.85 13.62 -12.66
C ASP A 296 -4.85 14.64 -13.25
N ILE A 297 -6.14 14.46 -13.02
CA ILE A 297 -7.16 15.45 -13.45
C ILE A 297 -7.06 16.73 -12.61
N ALA A 298 -6.85 16.64 -11.30
CA ALA A 298 -6.65 17.81 -10.46
C ALA A 298 -5.38 18.60 -10.85
N ALA A 299 -4.28 17.90 -11.14
CA ALA A 299 -3.07 18.49 -11.68
C ALA A 299 -3.31 19.19 -13.03
N ALA A 300 -4.09 18.56 -13.93
CA ALA A 300 -4.46 19.15 -15.22
C ALA A 300 -5.34 20.41 -15.05
N VAL A 301 -6.31 20.39 -14.14
CA VAL A 301 -7.12 21.57 -13.81
C VAL A 301 -6.26 22.70 -13.25
N GLY A 302 -5.35 22.39 -12.32
CA GLY A 302 -4.39 23.36 -11.77
C GLY A 302 -3.48 23.97 -12.84
N TYR A 303 -2.93 23.13 -13.74
CA TYR A 303 -2.11 23.57 -14.85
C TYR A 303 -2.88 24.47 -15.84
N ILE A 304 -4.11 24.09 -16.18
CA ILE A 304 -5.00 24.93 -17.02
C ILE A 304 -5.26 26.27 -16.34
N SER A 305 -5.61 26.27 -15.05
CA SER A 305 -5.91 27.52 -14.30
C SER A 305 -4.74 28.50 -14.31
N GLN A 306 -3.51 28.01 -14.25
CA GLN A 306 -2.30 28.83 -14.22
C GLN A 306 -1.81 29.27 -15.62
N ARG A 307 -2.02 28.44 -16.66
CA ARG A 307 -1.36 28.61 -17.95
C ARG A 307 -2.32 28.87 -19.12
N ALA A 308 -3.63 28.81 -18.95
CA ALA A 308 -4.61 28.98 -20.03
C ALA A 308 -4.43 30.27 -20.84
N CYS A 309 -4.11 31.37 -20.15
CA CYS A 309 -3.94 32.67 -20.77
C CYS A 309 -2.61 32.85 -21.56
N GLY A 310 -1.70 31.86 -21.49
CA GLY A 310 -0.46 31.80 -22.28
C GLY A 310 -0.62 31.07 -23.63
N GLY A 311 -1.80 30.93 -24.18
CA GLY A 311 -2.03 30.22 -25.46
C GLY A 311 -1.96 28.70 -25.33
N LEU A 312 -2.36 28.16 -24.19
CA LEU A 312 -2.27 26.74 -23.84
C LEU A 312 -3.13 25.87 -24.76
N SER A 313 -2.54 24.78 -25.27
CA SER A 313 -3.24 23.72 -26.02
C SER A 313 -3.47 22.47 -25.16
N VAL A 314 -4.48 21.67 -25.53
CA VAL A 314 -4.75 20.37 -24.87
C VAL A 314 -3.55 19.42 -24.96
N ALA A 315 -2.80 19.45 -26.05
CA ALA A 315 -1.59 18.65 -26.22
C ALA A 315 -0.50 19.02 -25.19
N GLN A 316 -0.35 20.30 -24.87
CA GLN A 316 0.57 20.76 -23.83
C GLN A 316 0.11 20.36 -22.43
N VAL A 317 -1.21 20.36 -22.15
CA VAL A 317 -1.76 19.84 -20.90
C VAL A 317 -1.44 18.35 -20.75
N LEU A 318 -1.71 17.55 -21.79
CA LEU A 318 -1.39 16.12 -21.80
C LEU A 318 0.08 15.85 -21.54
N LYS A 319 0.97 16.60 -22.21
CA LYS A 319 2.42 16.49 -22.02
C LYS A 319 2.86 16.88 -20.62
N ALA A 320 2.36 17.99 -20.10
CA ALA A 320 2.76 18.51 -18.77
C ALA A 320 2.25 17.64 -17.63
N THR A 321 1.09 16.97 -17.80
CA THR A 321 0.51 16.08 -16.78
C THR A 321 0.78 14.60 -17.08
N GLN A 322 1.73 14.29 -17.99
CA GLN A 322 2.18 12.95 -18.36
C GLN A 322 1.05 11.95 -18.68
N GLN A 323 -0.03 12.42 -19.30
CA GLN A 323 -1.17 11.58 -19.64
C GLN A 323 -0.84 10.62 -20.79
N VAL A 324 -1.15 9.34 -20.59
CA VAL A 324 -0.76 8.26 -21.51
C VAL A 324 -1.68 8.18 -22.75
N SER A 325 -2.96 8.56 -22.62
CA SER A 325 -3.95 8.48 -23.69
C SER A 325 -4.83 9.72 -23.73
N SER A 326 -4.83 10.41 -24.88
CA SER A 326 -5.69 11.57 -25.11
C SER A 326 -7.18 11.23 -24.95
N LYS A 327 -7.63 10.09 -25.49
CA LYS A 327 -9.03 9.64 -25.41
C LYS A 327 -9.46 9.38 -23.97
N THR A 328 -8.66 8.66 -23.20
CA THR A 328 -8.92 8.35 -21.80
C THR A 328 -8.94 9.62 -20.94
N PHE A 329 -7.95 10.51 -21.14
CA PHE A 329 -7.89 11.81 -20.47
C PHE A 329 -9.15 12.66 -20.73
N HIS A 330 -9.57 12.81 -21.97
CA HIS A 330 -10.79 13.56 -22.32
C HIS A 330 -12.03 13.00 -21.62
N THR A 331 -12.18 11.68 -21.59
CA THR A 331 -13.33 11.02 -20.95
C THR A 331 -13.32 11.25 -19.43
N HIS A 332 -12.19 11.04 -18.77
CA HIS A 332 -12.06 11.21 -17.32
C HIS A 332 -12.14 12.69 -16.90
N PHE A 333 -11.50 13.58 -17.66
CA PHE A 333 -11.58 15.01 -17.39
C PHE A 333 -13.02 15.51 -17.46
N LYS A 334 -13.77 15.11 -18.50
CA LYS A 334 -15.19 15.46 -18.64
C LYS A 334 -16.04 14.84 -17.53
N ALA A 335 -15.79 13.61 -17.15
CA ALA A 335 -16.51 12.96 -16.06
C ALA A 335 -16.25 13.64 -14.69
N ALA A 336 -15.02 14.09 -14.44
CA ALA A 336 -14.63 14.72 -13.18
C ALA A 336 -15.02 16.22 -13.10
N THR A 337 -15.01 16.95 -14.22
CA THR A 337 -15.18 18.42 -14.25
C THR A 337 -16.46 18.90 -14.94
N GLY A 338 -17.22 17.98 -15.57
CA GLY A 338 -18.40 18.30 -16.37
C GLY A 338 -18.11 18.89 -17.75
N GLN A 339 -16.85 19.17 -18.10
CA GLN A 339 -16.43 19.83 -19.34
C GLN A 339 -15.20 19.18 -19.95
N THR A 340 -14.96 19.34 -21.24
CA THR A 340 -13.75 18.87 -21.89
C THR A 340 -12.53 19.74 -21.51
N PRO A 341 -11.28 19.23 -21.62
CA PRO A 341 -10.08 20.04 -21.37
C PRO A 341 -10.01 21.32 -22.21
N GLY A 342 -10.44 21.26 -23.48
CA GLY A 342 -10.49 22.42 -24.37
C GLY A 342 -11.53 23.46 -23.94
N GLU A 343 -12.67 23.02 -23.40
CA GLU A 343 -13.68 23.90 -22.83
C GLU A 343 -13.19 24.59 -21.57
N ALA A 344 -12.47 23.84 -20.70
CA ALA A 344 -11.86 24.37 -19.48
C ALA A 344 -10.84 25.49 -19.81
N ILE A 345 -9.96 25.26 -20.79
CA ILE A 345 -8.99 26.27 -21.25
C ILE A 345 -9.74 27.52 -21.73
N ARG A 346 -10.71 27.37 -22.64
CA ARG A 346 -11.48 28.47 -23.18
C ARG A 346 -12.24 29.25 -22.10
N ARG A 347 -12.88 28.53 -21.19
CA ARG A 347 -13.58 29.15 -20.06
C ARG A 347 -12.66 30.06 -19.26
N ARG A 348 -11.47 29.60 -18.92
CA ARG A 348 -10.49 30.38 -18.16
C ARG A 348 -9.98 31.60 -18.94
N GLN A 349 -9.76 31.46 -20.24
CA GLN A 349 -9.40 32.57 -21.13
C GLN A 349 -10.49 33.64 -21.16
N PHE A 350 -11.77 33.26 -21.27
CA PHE A 350 -12.89 34.21 -21.24
C PHE A 350 -13.10 34.86 -19.88
N GLU A 351 -12.89 34.16 -18.78
CA GLU A 351 -12.92 34.72 -17.41
C GLU A 351 -11.89 35.83 -17.27
N GLU A 352 -10.68 35.62 -17.75
CA GLU A 352 -9.62 36.64 -17.73
C GLU A 352 -9.94 37.81 -18.68
N ALA A 353 -10.42 37.52 -19.87
CA ALA A 353 -10.83 38.58 -20.80
C ALA A 353 -11.92 39.47 -20.21
N ARG A 354 -12.95 38.91 -19.57
CA ARG A 354 -14.00 39.68 -18.87
C ARG A 354 -13.42 40.55 -17.76
N ARG A 355 -12.50 40.01 -16.98
CA ARG A 355 -11.82 40.72 -15.90
C ARG A 355 -11.03 41.92 -16.46
N LEU A 356 -10.21 41.70 -17.50
CA LEU A 356 -9.41 42.75 -18.11
C LEU A 356 -10.29 43.85 -18.79
N LEU A 357 -11.37 43.45 -19.42
CA LEU A 357 -12.31 44.41 -20.02
C LEU A 357 -13.03 45.28 -18.99
N ALA A 358 -13.33 44.72 -17.80
CA ALA A 358 -14.03 45.44 -16.74
C ALA A 358 -13.12 46.31 -15.87
N GLU A 359 -11.87 45.86 -15.66
CA GLU A 359 -10.96 46.46 -14.67
C GLU A 359 -9.85 47.32 -15.28
N THR A 360 -9.66 47.26 -16.63
CA THR A 360 -8.56 47.97 -17.29
C THR A 360 -9.00 48.69 -18.55
N GLU A 361 -8.19 49.70 -18.96
CA GLU A 361 -8.36 50.44 -20.22
C GLU A 361 -7.56 49.86 -21.39
N LEU A 362 -7.05 48.64 -21.26
CA LEU A 362 -6.26 47.97 -22.31
C LEU A 362 -7.08 47.88 -23.62
N SER A 363 -6.42 48.07 -24.78
CA SER A 363 -7.05 47.87 -26.06
C SER A 363 -7.63 46.45 -26.19
N VAL A 364 -8.72 46.28 -26.96
CA VAL A 364 -9.36 44.98 -27.19
C VAL A 364 -8.34 43.95 -27.74
N THR A 365 -7.41 44.40 -28.58
CA THR A 365 -6.32 43.56 -29.11
C THR A 365 -5.40 43.08 -28.01
N LEU A 366 -4.99 43.96 -27.10
CA LEU A 366 -4.11 43.63 -26.00
C LEU A 366 -4.81 42.73 -24.95
N VAL A 367 -6.13 42.91 -24.72
CA VAL A 367 -6.95 42.02 -23.93
C VAL A 367 -7.00 40.61 -24.54
N ALA A 368 -7.16 40.49 -25.85
CA ALA A 368 -7.14 39.22 -26.56
C ALA A 368 -5.81 38.48 -26.34
N GLU A 369 -4.70 39.18 -26.54
CA GLU A 369 -3.34 38.64 -26.33
C GLU A 369 -3.11 38.17 -24.88
N LYS A 370 -3.39 39.03 -23.90
CA LYS A 370 -3.20 38.72 -22.46
C LYS A 370 -4.12 37.61 -21.96
N SER A 371 -5.25 37.39 -22.64
CA SER A 371 -6.18 36.30 -22.33
C SER A 371 -5.89 35.02 -23.13
N GLY A 372 -4.83 35.00 -23.95
CA GLY A 372 -4.37 33.81 -24.66
C GLY A 372 -5.11 33.52 -25.98
N PHE A 373 -5.71 34.51 -26.58
CA PHE A 373 -6.28 34.40 -27.93
C PHE A 373 -5.25 34.82 -29.01
N GLY A 374 -5.16 34.01 -30.08
CA GLY A 374 -4.18 34.23 -31.13
C GLY A 374 -4.39 35.47 -32.00
N SER A 375 -5.61 36.04 -32.06
CA SER A 375 -5.90 37.27 -32.76
C SER A 375 -7.10 38.01 -32.16
N GLY A 376 -7.10 39.35 -32.28
CA GLY A 376 -8.16 40.20 -31.79
C GLY A 376 -9.51 39.99 -32.54
N SER A 377 -9.46 39.63 -33.82
CA SER A 377 -10.66 39.36 -34.63
C SER A 377 -11.33 38.02 -34.24
N ASP A 378 -10.55 36.96 -34.02
CA ASP A 378 -11.08 35.69 -33.56
C ASP A 378 -11.62 35.82 -32.13
N PHE A 379 -10.92 36.55 -31.26
CA PHE A 379 -11.41 36.88 -29.94
C PHE A 379 -12.75 37.61 -29.98
N ALA A 380 -12.86 38.68 -30.73
CA ALA A 380 -14.10 39.48 -30.80
C ALA A 380 -15.31 38.65 -31.29
N ARG A 381 -15.09 37.81 -32.31
CA ARG A 381 -16.09 36.89 -32.82
C ARG A 381 -16.55 35.89 -31.77
N ARG A 382 -15.62 35.21 -31.10
CA ARG A 382 -15.91 34.19 -30.06
C ARG A 382 -16.53 34.84 -28.82
N PHE A 383 -16.03 35.99 -28.40
CA PHE A 383 -16.57 36.72 -27.26
C PHE A 383 -18.01 37.13 -27.48
N ARG A 384 -18.32 37.64 -28.70
CA ARG A 384 -19.70 37.97 -29.07
C ARG A 384 -20.62 36.74 -29.12
N ALA A 385 -20.13 35.60 -29.61
CA ALA A 385 -20.88 34.36 -29.62
C ALA A 385 -21.22 33.87 -28.21
N MET A 386 -20.33 34.11 -27.22
CA MET A 386 -20.49 33.64 -25.86
C MET A 386 -21.24 34.61 -24.95
N GLU A 387 -21.01 35.93 -25.10
CA GLU A 387 -21.58 37.00 -24.26
C GLU A 387 -22.79 37.71 -24.92
N GLY A 388 -23.13 37.39 -26.17
CA GLY A 388 -24.18 38.04 -26.92
C GLY A 388 -23.85 39.47 -27.40
N ARG A 389 -22.66 40.01 -27.09
CA ARG A 389 -22.22 41.38 -27.37
C ARG A 389 -20.72 41.45 -27.62
N SER A 390 -20.26 42.50 -28.28
CA SER A 390 -18.85 42.72 -28.56
C SER A 390 -18.03 43.04 -27.27
N PRO A 391 -16.70 42.82 -27.29
CA PRO A 391 -15.84 43.22 -26.17
C PRO A 391 -15.95 44.68 -25.79
N SER A 392 -16.08 45.60 -26.80
CA SER A 392 -16.24 47.03 -26.57
C SER A 392 -17.56 47.37 -25.89
N GLU A 393 -18.66 46.75 -26.33
CA GLU A 393 -19.97 46.91 -25.70
C GLU A 393 -20.01 46.39 -24.29
N TYR A 394 -19.31 45.25 -24.02
CA TYR A 394 -19.16 44.70 -22.69
C TYR A 394 -18.44 45.68 -21.75
N ARG A 395 -17.32 46.27 -22.17
CA ARG A 395 -16.59 47.29 -21.44
C ARG A 395 -17.44 48.48 -21.07
N LEU A 396 -18.15 49.07 -22.05
CA LEU A 396 -19.02 50.21 -21.83
C LEU A 396 -20.08 49.93 -20.76
N GLN A 397 -20.59 48.72 -20.73
CA GLN A 397 -21.62 48.34 -19.75
C GLN A 397 -21.01 48.06 -18.37
N ALA A 398 -19.79 47.50 -18.31
CA ALA A 398 -19.08 47.30 -17.04
C ALA A 398 -18.73 48.63 -16.36
N CYS A 399 -18.25 49.61 -17.17
CA CYS A 399 -18.01 50.97 -16.67
C CYS A 399 -19.26 51.70 -16.16
N ARG A 400 -20.44 51.42 -16.75
CA ARG A 400 -21.72 52.02 -16.28
C ARG A 400 -22.24 51.42 -14.98
N ARG A 401 -21.81 50.22 -14.59
CA ARG A 401 -22.26 49.54 -13.37
C ARG A 401 -21.47 49.90 -12.08
N GLY A 402 -20.38 50.67 -12.22
CA GLY A 402 -19.51 51.03 -11.12
C GLY A 402 -18.80 49.82 -10.46
N PRO A 403 -17.73 50.01 -9.70
CA PRO A 403 -17.09 48.91 -8.99
C PRO A 403 -18.07 48.29 -8.01
N VAL A 404 -18.31 46.98 -8.14
CA VAL A 404 -19.05 46.21 -7.13
C VAL A 404 -18.23 46.27 -5.83
N SER A 405 -18.74 47.03 -4.85
CA SER A 405 -18.21 47.08 -3.48
C SER A 405 -18.18 45.65 -2.95
N THR A 406 -16.99 45.06 -2.84
CA THR A 406 -16.77 43.83 -2.06
C THR A 406 -16.93 44.23 -0.60
N GLY A 407 -18.13 44.05 -0.06
CA GLY A 407 -18.36 44.15 1.39
C GLY A 407 -17.42 43.25 2.16
N LYS A 408 -16.59 43.85 2.98
CA LYS A 408 -15.93 43.20 4.09
C LYS A 408 -17.00 42.75 5.09
N THR A 409 -17.04 41.48 5.37
CA THR A 409 -17.36 40.95 6.72
C THR A 409 -16.62 39.63 6.86
#